data_bcd6f03bba9b7d1e13484319577269ea
#
_entry.id   bcd6f03bba9b7d1e13484319577269ea
#
_cell.length_a   1.000
_cell.length_b   1.000
_cell.length_c   1.000
_cell.angle_alpha   90.00
_cell.angle_beta   90.00
_cell.angle_gamma   90.00
#
_symmetry.space_group_name_H-M   'P 1'
#
loop_
_entity.id
_entity.type
_entity.pdbx_description
1 polymer ?
#
loop_
_entity_poly.entity_id
_entity_poly.type
_entity_poly.pdbx_seq_one_letter_code
_entity_poly.pdbx_strand_id
1 'polypeptide(L)'
;MKHFDHIVVGSGASGLTATLLLALQGRKVLLLEKAPQVGGSLARFRRGGLPFDTGFHFTGGLTEHGLLSRMLRALGLADEVEPQFMAADKAHRFVFESVGRTIDLPCGLSAMRQKLKADFPGEQVAVERYFDLVEKVCAQTGTMDLSRLTEPSARLDEEYVSLKDVLDGLTGNALLKGVLSGLSMCYGVKPSEMSFASHSRVCYDLYESTARFKAGGETLIEAFQRHFRGLAVETACSCWIEKFDDIQNDQAGKALLNTGEEVAFGSVLLTIHPRQILKLLPPEQISKAFVERVMAFEPSLGFFTLFGTLDGGSHDDTVSSITSLFPLTDFEALLDPAYRGEQALVIVGNEEAVGGVRRRTATILEPAFPQAMEPWQDTFTGRRPPAYQAYKQERVAAILKHLVRYDARYGEHFQTTDSASVLTYRDYLHSFDGSAYGIKQKLGQYNLIGRLPVRNLFAAGQSALLPGVAGAMMSSFIVVRSMVGRDAFNRFMGTRLCN
;
A
#
# COMPACT_ATOMS: atom_id res chain seq x y z
N MET A 1 -13.08 34.50 -7.09
CA MET A 1 -12.11 33.36 -6.93
C MET A 1 -12.38 32.69 -5.58
N LYS A 2 -12.55 31.37 -5.56
CA LYS A 2 -12.71 30.63 -4.30
C LYS A 2 -11.38 30.61 -3.55
N HIS A 3 -11.45 30.57 -2.22
CA HIS A 3 -10.29 30.43 -1.34
C HIS A 3 -10.47 29.24 -0.40
N PHE A 4 -9.40 28.44 -0.24
CA PHE A 4 -9.32 27.32 0.69
C PHE A 4 -8.09 27.49 1.61
N ASP A 5 -8.20 27.03 2.86
CA ASP A 5 -7.00 26.96 3.72
C ASP A 5 -6.00 25.98 3.17
N HIS A 6 -6.53 24.84 2.68
CA HIS A 6 -5.69 23.78 2.13
C HIS A 6 -6.33 23.13 0.90
N ILE A 7 -5.48 22.74 -0.06
CA ILE A 7 -5.85 21.83 -1.15
C ILE A 7 -5.13 20.49 -0.89
N VAL A 8 -5.86 19.39 -1.03
CA VAL A 8 -5.28 18.03 -1.01
C VAL A 8 -5.46 17.42 -2.40
N VAL A 9 -4.37 16.95 -3.00
CA VAL A 9 -4.36 16.36 -4.36
C VAL A 9 -4.15 14.86 -4.29
N GLY A 10 -5.12 14.11 -4.81
CA GLY A 10 -5.25 12.67 -4.72
C GLY A 10 -6.12 12.23 -3.55
N SER A 11 -7.06 11.31 -3.79
CA SER A 11 -8.02 10.81 -2.80
C SER A 11 -7.80 9.36 -2.40
N GLY A 12 -6.57 8.85 -2.50
CA GLY A 12 -6.19 7.57 -1.89
C GLY A 12 -6.17 7.66 -0.36
N ALA A 13 -5.76 6.59 0.33
CA ALA A 13 -5.73 6.52 1.79
C ALA A 13 -5.07 7.74 2.46
N SER A 14 -3.95 8.22 1.92
CA SER A 14 -3.25 9.40 2.43
C SER A 14 -4.08 10.67 2.26
N GLY A 15 -4.60 10.94 1.05
CA GLY A 15 -5.35 12.17 0.79
C GLY A 15 -6.66 12.25 1.57
N LEU A 16 -7.40 11.14 1.68
CA LEU A 16 -8.61 11.07 2.51
C LEU A 16 -8.28 11.35 3.98
N THR A 17 -7.21 10.73 4.50
CA THR A 17 -6.74 10.96 5.88
C THR A 17 -6.35 12.41 6.13
N ALA A 18 -5.55 13.00 5.24
CA ALA A 18 -5.11 14.38 5.38
C ALA A 18 -6.28 15.37 5.32
N THR A 19 -7.22 15.13 4.39
CA THR A 19 -8.44 15.94 4.26
C THR A 19 -9.24 15.93 5.55
N LEU A 20 -9.47 14.75 6.14
CA LEU A 20 -10.22 14.63 7.39
C LEU A 20 -9.46 15.27 8.56
N LEU A 21 -8.16 15.02 8.70
CA LEU A 21 -7.33 15.62 9.75
C LEU A 21 -7.35 17.15 9.73
N LEU A 22 -7.29 17.76 8.53
CA LEU A 22 -7.36 19.20 8.37
C LEU A 22 -8.76 19.74 8.68
N ALA A 23 -9.80 19.10 8.14
CA ALA A 23 -11.17 19.51 8.32
C ALA A 23 -11.66 19.40 9.78
N LEU A 24 -11.24 18.33 10.52
CA LEU A 24 -11.51 18.18 11.96
C LEU A 24 -10.87 19.28 12.82
N GLN A 25 -9.86 19.98 12.29
CA GLN A 25 -9.25 21.15 12.91
C GLN A 25 -9.87 22.48 12.44
N GLY A 26 -11.05 22.41 11.82
CA GLY A 26 -11.81 23.58 11.36
C GLY A 26 -11.27 24.25 10.10
N ARG A 27 -10.41 23.55 9.31
CA ARG A 27 -9.85 24.09 8.07
C ARG A 27 -10.80 23.87 6.90
N LYS A 28 -10.88 24.83 6.00
CA LYS A 28 -11.60 24.72 4.72
C LYS A 28 -10.71 24.01 3.71
N VAL A 29 -11.10 22.80 3.28
CA VAL A 29 -10.28 21.91 2.45
C VAL A 29 -10.95 21.65 1.10
N LEU A 30 -10.16 21.75 0.01
CA LEU A 30 -10.51 21.25 -1.32
C LEU A 30 -9.77 19.94 -1.56
N LEU A 31 -10.51 18.84 -1.74
CA LEU A 31 -9.97 17.55 -2.15
C LEU A 31 -10.13 17.39 -3.67
N LEU A 32 -9.00 17.28 -4.38
CA LEU A 32 -8.96 17.07 -5.83
C LEU A 32 -8.64 15.62 -6.16
N GLU A 33 -9.46 15.02 -7.02
CA GLU A 33 -9.25 13.66 -7.53
C GLU A 33 -9.33 13.63 -9.05
N LYS A 34 -8.32 13.05 -9.69
CA LYS A 34 -8.27 12.94 -11.16
C LYS A 34 -9.25 11.89 -11.70
N ALA A 35 -9.50 10.83 -10.94
CA ALA A 35 -10.48 9.81 -11.27
C ALA A 35 -11.93 10.34 -11.13
N PRO A 36 -12.92 9.70 -11.77
CA PRO A 36 -14.34 10.08 -11.62
C PRO A 36 -14.91 9.80 -10.23
N GLN A 37 -14.18 9.05 -9.38
CA GLN A 37 -14.57 8.73 -8.01
C GLN A 37 -13.36 8.77 -7.07
N VAL A 38 -13.60 9.05 -5.79
CA VAL A 38 -12.57 9.04 -4.76
C VAL A 38 -12.17 7.61 -4.35
N GLY A 39 -10.98 7.47 -3.74
CA GLY A 39 -10.54 6.24 -3.08
C GLY A 39 -9.22 5.67 -3.58
N GLY A 40 -8.80 5.99 -4.81
CA GLY A 40 -7.58 5.40 -5.38
C GLY A 40 -7.62 3.87 -5.34
N SER A 41 -6.57 3.23 -4.83
CA SER A 41 -6.48 1.76 -4.72
C SER A 41 -7.36 1.13 -3.63
N LEU A 42 -8.00 1.94 -2.77
CA LEU A 42 -9.04 1.45 -1.84
C LEU A 42 -10.35 1.14 -2.56
N ALA A 43 -10.60 1.78 -3.71
CA ALA A 43 -11.84 1.60 -4.46
C ALA A 43 -11.98 0.17 -4.97
N ARG A 44 -13.23 -0.26 -5.12
CA ARG A 44 -13.60 -1.54 -5.72
C ARG A 44 -14.19 -1.31 -7.10
N PHE A 45 -14.10 -2.33 -7.94
CA PHE A 45 -14.79 -2.34 -9.22
C PHE A 45 -15.74 -3.55 -9.31
N ARG A 46 -16.70 -3.53 -10.24
CA ARG A 46 -17.66 -4.60 -10.40
C ARG A 46 -17.52 -5.27 -11.76
N ARG A 47 -17.61 -6.61 -11.77
CA ARG A 47 -17.71 -7.43 -12.99
C ARG A 47 -18.72 -8.54 -12.76
N GLY A 48 -19.63 -8.72 -13.73
CA GLY A 48 -20.71 -9.70 -13.58
C GLY A 48 -21.58 -9.49 -12.34
N GLY A 49 -21.73 -8.24 -11.86
CA GLY A 49 -22.42 -7.90 -10.62
C GLY A 49 -21.63 -8.13 -9.33
N LEU A 50 -20.46 -8.78 -9.39
CA LEU A 50 -19.60 -9.06 -8.24
C LEU A 50 -18.58 -7.94 -8.00
N PRO A 51 -18.34 -7.53 -6.75
CA PRO A 51 -17.31 -6.58 -6.41
C PRO A 51 -15.94 -7.27 -6.29
N PHE A 52 -14.89 -6.56 -6.73
CA PHE A 52 -13.50 -6.97 -6.59
C PHE A 52 -12.67 -5.82 -6.04
N ASP A 53 -11.74 -6.13 -5.14
CA ASP A 53 -10.81 -5.15 -4.60
C ASP A 53 -9.74 -4.80 -5.63
N THR A 54 -9.47 -3.48 -5.80
CA THR A 54 -8.46 -3.01 -6.74
C THR A 54 -7.05 -3.20 -6.19
N GLY A 55 -6.80 -2.78 -4.94
CA GLY A 55 -5.47 -2.85 -4.34
C GLY A 55 -5.45 -3.00 -2.82
N PHE A 56 -6.61 -2.94 -2.15
CA PHE A 56 -6.71 -3.20 -0.73
C PHE A 56 -7.24 -4.61 -0.47
N HIS A 57 -6.36 -5.58 -0.34
CA HIS A 57 -6.75 -6.98 -0.16
C HIS A 57 -6.70 -7.42 1.30
N PHE A 58 -5.72 -6.95 2.07
CA PHE A 58 -5.55 -7.19 3.49
C PHE A 58 -4.58 -6.16 4.10
N THR A 59 -4.57 -6.08 5.42
CA THR A 59 -3.69 -5.20 6.19
C THR A 59 -3.42 -5.81 7.56
N GLY A 60 -2.37 -5.35 8.22
CA GLY A 60 -2.17 -5.51 9.66
C GLY A 60 -2.74 -4.33 10.45
N GLY A 61 -2.51 -4.35 11.78
CA GLY A 61 -2.76 -3.22 12.66
C GLY A 61 -4.24 -2.93 12.99
N LEU A 62 -5.15 -3.90 12.79
CA LEU A 62 -6.58 -3.78 13.09
C LEU A 62 -6.98 -4.39 14.44
N THR A 63 -6.04 -4.91 15.22
CA THR A 63 -6.30 -5.24 16.64
C THR A 63 -6.59 -3.98 17.45
N GLU A 64 -7.15 -4.11 18.64
CA GLU A 64 -7.50 -2.97 19.51
C GLU A 64 -6.33 -1.98 19.70
N HIS A 65 -5.11 -2.48 19.84
CA HIS A 65 -3.91 -1.66 20.04
C HIS A 65 -3.09 -1.45 18.77
N GLY A 66 -3.53 -1.99 17.63
CA GLY A 66 -2.83 -1.89 16.37
C GLY A 66 -2.78 -0.45 15.83
N LEU A 67 -1.75 -0.15 15.05
CA LEU A 67 -1.50 1.21 14.56
C LEU A 67 -2.65 1.75 13.72
N LEU A 68 -3.22 0.93 12.82
CA LEU A 68 -4.31 1.34 11.95
C LEU A 68 -5.59 1.60 12.75
N SER A 69 -5.94 0.74 13.71
CA SER A 69 -7.09 0.96 14.62
C SER A 69 -6.96 2.25 15.41
N ARG A 70 -5.77 2.57 15.90
CA ARG A 70 -5.52 3.84 16.62
C ARG A 70 -5.66 5.06 15.70
N MET A 71 -5.21 4.96 14.44
CA MET A 71 -5.43 6.02 13.45
C MET A 71 -6.91 6.21 13.14
N LEU A 72 -7.66 5.12 12.95
CA LEU A 72 -9.10 5.17 12.70
C LEU A 72 -9.86 5.77 13.89
N ARG A 73 -9.51 5.41 15.13
CA ARG A 73 -10.08 6.06 16.34
C ARG A 73 -9.78 7.54 16.41
N ALA A 74 -8.54 7.97 16.16
CA ALA A 74 -8.17 9.37 16.16
C ALA A 74 -8.95 10.19 15.11
N LEU A 75 -9.31 9.56 14.00
CA LEU A 75 -10.15 10.13 12.94
C LEU A 75 -11.66 10.05 13.25
N GLY A 76 -12.08 9.24 14.22
CA GLY A 76 -13.49 8.98 14.52
C GLY A 76 -14.15 7.96 13.59
N LEU A 77 -13.37 7.11 12.91
CA LEU A 77 -13.83 6.16 11.89
C LEU A 77 -13.90 4.71 12.40
N ALA A 78 -13.44 4.43 13.63
CA ALA A 78 -13.25 3.05 14.11
C ALA A 78 -14.55 2.24 14.14
N ASP A 79 -15.67 2.86 14.53
CA ASP A 79 -16.97 2.20 14.62
C ASP A 79 -17.68 2.07 13.27
N GLU A 80 -17.12 2.65 12.21
CA GLU A 80 -17.71 2.65 10.87
C GLU A 80 -17.12 1.59 9.95
N VAL A 81 -16.05 0.93 10.37
CA VAL A 81 -15.38 -0.12 9.61
C VAL A 81 -15.32 -1.40 10.44
N GLU A 82 -15.80 -2.50 9.88
CA GLU A 82 -15.81 -3.81 10.52
C GLU A 82 -14.61 -4.64 10.05
N PRO A 83 -13.62 -4.95 10.93
CA PRO A 83 -12.50 -5.80 10.54
C PRO A 83 -12.93 -7.26 10.45
N GLN A 84 -12.47 -7.95 9.41
CA GLN A 84 -12.57 -9.39 9.23
C GLN A 84 -11.17 -10.00 9.33
N PHE A 85 -10.88 -10.61 10.49
CA PHE A 85 -9.58 -11.23 10.73
C PHE A 85 -9.42 -12.54 9.98
N MET A 86 -8.21 -12.82 9.51
CA MET A 86 -7.81 -14.13 9.02
C MET A 86 -7.74 -15.13 10.18
N ALA A 87 -7.68 -16.42 9.86
CA ALA A 87 -7.56 -17.48 10.85
C ALA A 87 -6.30 -17.28 11.71
N ALA A 88 -6.46 -17.29 13.02
CA ALA A 88 -5.39 -16.96 13.95
C ALA A 88 -4.20 -17.93 13.88
N ASP A 89 -4.44 -19.19 13.54
CA ASP A 89 -3.43 -20.25 13.45
C ASP A 89 -2.74 -20.34 12.07
N LYS A 90 -3.34 -19.72 11.04
CA LYS A 90 -2.84 -19.79 9.64
C LYS A 90 -3.22 -18.55 8.82
N ALA A 91 -2.95 -17.38 9.32
CA ALA A 91 -3.26 -16.13 8.61
C ALA A 91 -2.58 -16.05 7.24
N HIS A 92 -1.33 -16.53 7.15
CA HIS A 92 -0.61 -16.69 5.90
C HIS A 92 -0.19 -18.14 5.71
N ARG A 93 -0.36 -18.66 4.51
CA ARG A 93 0.18 -19.96 4.07
C ARG A 93 1.23 -19.70 3.00
N PHE A 94 2.48 -20.04 3.29
CA PHE A 94 3.59 -19.96 2.35
C PHE A 94 3.93 -21.36 1.81
N VAL A 95 3.85 -21.51 0.51
CA VAL A 95 4.17 -22.76 -0.19
C VAL A 95 5.46 -22.53 -0.99
N PHE A 96 6.54 -23.17 -0.57
CA PHE A 96 7.84 -23.10 -1.25
C PHE A 96 7.98 -24.32 -2.15
N GLU A 97 7.66 -24.15 -3.43
CA GLU A 97 7.54 -25.25 -4.39
C GLU A 97 8.88 -25.94 -4.68
N SER A 98 9.98 -25.16 -4.80
CA SER A 98 11.33 -25.70 -5.06
C SER A 98 11.82 -26.69 -4.01
N VAL A 99 11.28 -26.62 -2.80
CA VAL A 99 11.66 -27.50 -1.67
C VAL A 99 10.49 -28.34 -1.15
N GLY A 100 9.30 -28.23 -1.78
CA GLY A 100 8.12 -29.00 -1.41
C GLY A 100 7.64 -28.74 0.03
N ARG A 101 7.78 -27.52 0.55
CA ARG A 101 7.45 -27.20 1.94
C ARG A 101 6.33 -26.16 2.03
N THR A 102 5.36 -26.43 2.88
CA THR A 102 4.31 -25.50 3.26
C THR A 102 4.51 -25.06 4.70
N ILE A 103 4.48 -23.75 4.94
CA ILE A 103 4.62 -23.15 6.26
C ILE A 103 3.36 -22.29 6.50
N ASP A 104 2.55 -22.67 7.48
CA ASP A 104 1.43 -21.87 7.96
C ASP A 104 1.93 -20.92 9.05
N LEU A 105 1.66 -19.64 8.87
CA LEU A 105 2.09 -18.58 9.77
C LEU A 105 0.87 -18.08 10.58
N PRO A 106 0.89 -18.20 11.91
CA PRO A 106 -0.17 -17.71 12.79
C PRO A 106 -0.09 -16.19 12.96
N CYS A 107 -1.15 -15.59 13.51
CA CYS A 107 -1.13 -14.23 14.05
C CYS A 107 -0.51 -14.21 15.45
N GLY A 108 0.13 -13.06 15.78
CA GLY A 108 0.78 -12.80 17.06
C GLY A 108 2.25 -13.19 17.07
N LEU A 109 3.11 -12.24 17.46
CA LEU A 109 4.57 -12.44 17.47
C LEU A 109 5.00 -13.63 18.32
N SER A 110 4.35 -13.85 19.48
CA SER A 110 4.65 -15.01 20.34
C SER A 110 4.30 -16.34 19.66
N ALA A 111 3.12 -16.42 19.03
CA ALA A 111 2.71 -17.62 18.31
C ALA A 111 3.60 -17.86 17.08
N MET A 112 3.99 -16.79 16.37
CA MET A 112 4.93 -16.86 15.24
C MET A 112 6.28 -17.39 15.65
N ARG A 113 6.87 -16.90 16.77
CA ARG A 113 8.13 -17.39 17.33
C ARG A 113 8.05 -18.88 17.65
N GLN A 114 7.00 -19.30 18.36
CA GLN A 114 6.79 -20.69 18.75
C GLN A 114 6.67 -21.60 17.53
N LYS A 115 5.88 -21.20 16.54
CA LYS A 115 5.67 -21.95 15.30
C LYS A 115 6.97 -22.13 14.52
N LEU A 116 7.70 -21.04 14.28
CA LEU A 116 8.94 -21.11 13.52
C LEU A 116 10.05 -21.86 14.27
N LYS A 117 10.13 -21.78 15.59
CA LYS A 117 11.06 -22.61 16.38
C LYS A 117 10.73 -24.11 16.29
N ALA A 118 9.45 -24.46 16.20
CA ALA A 118 9.02 -25.85 16.02
C ALA A 118 9.29 -26.34 14.59
N ASP A 119 9.06 -25.52 13.58
CA ASP A 119 9.29 -25.88 12.17
C ASP A 119 10.80 -25.95 11.81
N PHE A 120 11.63 -25.21 12.54
CA PHE A 120 13.08 -25.08 12.34
C PHE A 120 13.88 -25.38 13.63
N PRO A 121 13.90 -26.62 14.12
CA PRO A 121 14.47 -26.94 15.44
C PRO A 121 15.97 -26.65 15.57
N GLY A 122 16.72 -26.55 14.45
CA GLY A 122 18.13 -26.14 14.44
C GLY A 122 18.37 -24.63 14.41
N GLU A 123 17.31 -23.80 14.27
CA GLU A 123 17.39 -22.37 13.99
C GLU A 123 16.73 -21.50 15.09
N GLN A 124 16.48 -22.07 16.25
CA GLN A 124 15.72 -21.41 17.33
C GLN A 124 16.33 -20.07 17.74
N VAL A 125 17.66 -19.99 17.80
CA VAL A 125 18.39 -18.75 18.14
C VAL A 125 18.21 -17.67 17.05
N ALA A 126 18.26 -18.08 15.79
CA ALA A 126 18.05 -17.16 14.67
C ALA A 126 16.62 -16.60 14.68
N VAL A 127 15.62 -17.46 14.92
CA VAL A 127 14.20 -17.05 15.03
C VAL A 127 14.02 -16.04 16.17
N GLU A 128 14.53 -16.32 17.38
CA GLU A 128 14.42 -15.40 18.52
C GLU A 128 15.06 -14.05 18.21
N ARG A 129 16.31 -14.05 17.75
CA ARG A 129 17.03 -12.81 17.44
C ARG A 129 16.34 -11.98 16.35
N TYR A 130 15.77 -12.62 15.34
CA TYR A 130 15.03 -11.92 14.29
C TYR A 130 13.85 -11.14 14.89
N PHE A 131 13.00 -11.78 15.66
CA PHE A 131 11.84 -11.13 16.25
C PHE A 131 12.20 -10.12 17.33
N ASP A 132 13.28 -10.35 18.11
CA ASP A 132 13.79 -9.36 19.06
C ASP A 132 14.23 -8.08 18.35
N LEU A 133 14.87 -8.19 17.19
CA LEU A 133 15.24 -7.04 16.37
C LEU A 133 14.01 -6.33 15.79
N VAL A 134 13.00 -7.07 15.32
CA VAL A 134 11.74 -6.50 14.83
C VAL A 134 11.04 -5.70 15.94
N GLU A 135 10.88 -6.28 17.13
CA GLU A 135 10.26 -5.61 18.27
C GLU A 135 11.06 -4.38 18.72
N LYS A 136 12.39 -4.49 18.81
CA LYS A 136 13.29 -3.37 19.12
C LYS A 136 13.06 -2.20 18.17
N VAL A 137 13.08 -2.45 16.85
CA VAL A 137 12.88 -1.41 15.84
C VAL A 137 11.53 -0.73 16.01
N CYS A 138 10.46 -1.51 16.13
CA CYS A 138 9.10 -0.96 16.25
C CYS A 138 8.89 -0.19 17.55
N ALA A 139 9.38 -0.69 18.68
CA ALA A 139 9.30 -0.02 19.97
C ALA A 139 10.07 1.32 19.99
N GLN A 140 11.17 1.43 19.25
CA GLN A 140 11.99 2.65 19.17
C GLN A 140 11.56 3.60 18.04
N THR A 141 10.59 3.21 17.21
CA THR A 141 10.08 4.03 16.11
C THR A 141 8.86 4.83 16.55
N GLY A 142 8.99 6.15 16.70
CA GLY A 142 7.89 7.03 17.14
C GLY A 142 6.66 7.00 16.23
N THR A 143 6.81 6.72 14.93
CA THR A 143 5.68 6.61 13.98
C THR A 143 4.87 5.32 14.12
N MET A 144 5.33 4.35 14.91
CA MET A 144 4.55 3.16 15.28
C MET A 144 3.62 3.42 16.48
N ASP A 145 3.65 4.61 17.05
CA ASP A 145 2.77 5.02 18.15
C ASP A 145 2.31 6.48 17.99
N LEU A 146 1.01 6.68 17.78
CA LEU A 146 0.45 8.02 17.58
C LEU A 146 0.70 8.98 18.75
N SER A 147 0.82 8.48 19.98
CA SER A 147 1.13 9.30 21.16
C SER A 147 2.57 9.84 21.13
N ARG A 148 3.45 9.16 20.41
CA ARG A 148 4.89 9.46 20.31
C ARG A 148 5.28 10.18 19.02
N LEU A 149 4.34 10.53 18.14
CA LEU A 149 4.62 11.23 16.86
C LEU A 149 5.42 12.53 17.03
N THR A 150 5.44 13.10 18.22
CA THR A 150 6.13 14.36 18.54
C THR A 150 7.51 14.16 19.13
N GLU A 151 7.86 12.93 19.49
CA GLU A 151 9.17 12.60 20.03
C GLU A 151 10.24 12.59 18.94
N PRO A 152 11.48 12.95 19.26
CA PRO A 152 12.59 12.73 18.35
C PRO A 152 12.73 11.23 18.05
N SER A 153 12.87 10.88 16.77
CA SER A 153 13.16 9.49 16.39
C SER A 153 14.56 9.11 16.88
N ALA A 154 14.69 7.95 17.51
CA ALA A 154 15.96 7.34 17.81
C ALA A 154 16.71 7.02 16.50
N ARG A 155 18.02 7.13 16.49
CA ARG A 155 18.85 6.55 15.42
C ARG A 155 18.95 5.05 15.65
N LEU A 156 18.56 4.29 14.65
CA LEU A 156 18.62 2.83 14.67
C LEU A 156 19.68 2.35 13.68
N ASP A 157 20.57 1.48 14.11
CA ASP A 157 21.55 0.85 13.20
C ASP A 157 20.87 0.06 12.10
N GLU A 158 19.69 -0.49 12.38
CA GLU A 158 18.82 -1.24 11.47
C GLU A 158 18.28 -0.40 10.29
N GLU A 159 18.41 0.93 10.32
CA GLU A 159 18.15 1.81 9.16
C GLU A 159 19.23 1.71 8.08
N TYR A 160 20.43 1.29 8.47
CA TYR A 160 21.63 1.32 7.62
C TYR A 160 22.11 -0.06 7.20
N VAL A 161 21.37 -1.11 7.55
CA VAL A 161 21.65 -2.49 7.18
C VAL A 161 20.47 -3.08 6.41
N SER A 162 20.75 -3.88 5.37
CA SER A 162 19.70 -4.51 4.57
C SER A 162 19.05 -5.68 5.31
N LEU A 163 17.80 -6.01 4.94
CA LEU A 163 17.15 -7.24 5.39
C LEU A 163 18.01 -8.46 5.07
N LYS A 164 18.59 -8.51 3.86
CA LYS A 164 19.47 -9.59 3.43
C LYS A 164 20.67 -9.78 4.37
N ASP A 165 21.39 -8.69 4.69
CA ASP A 165 22.57 -8.78 5.54
C ASP A 165 22.23 -9.23 6.97
N VAL A 166 21.09 -8.79 7.51
CA VAL A 166 20.61 -9.27 8.82
C VAL A 166 20.30 -10.77 8.77
N LEU A 167 19.55 -11.22 7.75
CA LEU A 167 19.21 -12.65 7.61
C LEU A 167 20.46 -13.51 7.39
N ASP A 168 21.42 -13.06 6.59
CA ASP A 168 22.68 -13.77 6.34
C ASP A 168 23.53 -13.87 7.61
N GLY A 169 23.48 -12.86 8.47
CA GLY A 169 24.12 -12.89 9.78
C GLY A 169 23.44 -13.77 10.84
N LEU A 170 22.14 -14.07 10.65
CA LEU A 170 21.35 -14.87 11.59
C LEU A 170 21.38 -16.37 11.27
N THR A 171 21.29 -16.73 9.99
CA THR A 171 21.13 -18.13 9.58
C THR A 171 21.71 -18.43 8.19
N GLY A 172 22.19 -19.67 7.99
CA GLY A 172 22.50 -20.23 6.68
C GLY A 172 21.33 -20.95 6.01
N ASN A 173 20.18 -21.10 6.70
CA ASN A 173 19.04 -21.88 6.21
C ASN A 173 18.23 -21.09 5.17
N ALA A 174 18.30 -21.49 3.90
CA ALA A 174 17.64 -20.82 2.79
C ALA A 174 16.11 -20.79 2.92
N LEU A 175 15.49 -21.86 3.45
CA LEU A 175 14.05 -21.90 3.65
C LEU A 175 13.60 -20.92 4.75
N LEU A 176 14.32 -20.85 5.88
CA LEU A 176 14.00 -19.89 6.94
C LEU A 176 14.17 -18.45 6.45
N LYS A 177 15.24 -18.15 5.69
CA LYS A 177 15.39 -16.83 5.04
C LYS A 177 14.20 -16.52 4.13
N GLY A 178 13.77 -17.49 3.32
CA GLY A 178 12.58 -17.35 2.48
C GLY A 178 11.32 -17.05 3.27
N VAL A 179 11.08 -17.75 4.38
CA VAL A 179 9.91 -17.51 5.26
C VAL A 179 9.95 -16.10 5.84
N LEU A 180 11.09 -15.68 6.38
CA LEU A 180 11.25 -14.34 6.99
C LEU A 180 11.22 -13.21 5.95
N SER A 181 11.51 -13.51 4.67
CA SER A 181 11.41 -12.56 3.55
C SER A 181 10.04 -12.59 2.85
N GLY A 182 9.15 -13.54 3.16
CA GLY A 182 7.92 -13.80 2.38
C GLY A 182 7.00 -12.60 2.25
N LEU A 183 6.93 -11.75 3.28
CA LEU A 183 6.16 -10.51 3.26
C LEU A 183 6.82 -9.38 2.43
N SER A 184 8.00 -9.60 1.82
CA SER A 184 8.59 -8.62 0.88
C SER A 184 7.70 -8.34 -0.33
N MET A 185 6.81 -9.27 -0.66
CA MET A 185 5.77 -9.04 -1.68
C MET A 185 4.82 -7.88 -1.32
N CYS A 186 4.66 -7.55 -0.02
CA CYS A 186 3.79 -6.48 0.45
C CYS A 186 4.39 -5.07 0.31
N TYR A 187 5.66 -4.95 -0.09
CA TYR A 187 6.32 -3.67 -0.35
C TYR A 187 7.16 -3.66 -1.65
N GLY A 188 7.42 -4.83 -2.24
CA GLY A 188 7.96 -4.94 -3.59
C GLY A 188 9.41 -4.46 -3.76
N VAL A 189 10.26 -4.67 -2.75
CA VAL A 189 11.68 -4.32 -2.76
C VAL A 189 12.49 -5.55 -2.38
N LYS A 190 13.62 -5.78 -3.05
CA LYS A 190 14.53 -6.91 -2.75
C LYS A 190 15.04 -6.84 -1.31
N PRO A 191 15.28 -7.98 -0.65
CA PRO A 191 15.88 -7.99 0.68
C PRO A 191 17.20 -7.23 0.77
N SER A 192 18.04 -7.24 -0.28
CA SER A 192 19.30 -6.47 -0.33
C SER A 192 19.10 -4.94 -0.48
N GLU A 193 17.96 -4.52 -1.00
CA GLU A 193 17.64 -3.10 -1.22
C GLU A 193 16.82 -2.48 -0.07
N MET A 194 16.16 -3.29 0.76
CA MET A 194 15.28 -2.84 1.85
C MET A 194 16.04 -2.75 3.17
N SER A 195 15.94 -1.64 3.92
CA SER A 195 16.48 -1.60 5.28
C SER A 195 15.72 -2.56 6.19
N PHE A 196 16.42 -3.19 7.14
CA PHE A 196 15.78 -4.07 8.12
C PHE A 196 14.74 -3.29 8.95
N ALA A 197 15.01 -2.03 9.27
CA ALA A 197 14.07 -1.21 10.01
C ALA A 197 12.76 -0.97 9.23
N SER A 198 12.82 -0.65 7.94
CA SER A 198 11.62 -0.46 7.12
C SER A 198 10.85 -1.76 6.94
N HIS A 199 11.54 -2.89 6.70
CA HIS A 199 10.95 -4.23 6.70
C HIS A 199 10.19 -4.51 8.00
N SER A 200 10.84 -4.30 9.15
CA SER A 200 10.24 -4.53 10.47
C SER A 200 8.95 -3.74 10.67
N ARG A 201 8.93 -2.45 10.31
CA ARG A 201 7.75 -1.58 10.43
C ARG A 201 6.59 -2.03 9.56
N VAL A 202 6.85 -2.48 8.34
CA VAL A 202 5.79 -2.98 7.44
C VAL A 202 5.24 -4.33 7.94
N CYS A 203 6.12 -5.21 8.43
CA CYS A 203 5.74 -6.58 8.78
C CYS A 203 5.17 -6.72 10.19
N TYR A 204 5.53 -5.84 11.13
CA TYR A 204 5.13 -5.94 12.52
C TYR A 204 3.63 -6.11 12.71
N ASP A 205 2.85 -5.18 12.15
CA ASP A 205 1.39 -5.23 12.25
C ASP A 205 0.78 -6.44 11.55
N LEU A 206 1.42 -6.94 10.46
CA LEU A 206 1.01 -8.16 9.76
C LEU A 206 1.34 -9.42 10.57
N TYR A 207 2.43 -9.42 11.34
CA TYR A 207 2.73 -10.51 12.26
C TYR A 207 1.75 -10.56 13.44
N GLU A 208 1.35 -9.39 13.97
CA GLU A 208 0.40 -9.33 15.07
C GLU A 208 -1.00 -9.76 14.62
N SER A 209 -1.44 -9.32 13.45
CA SER A 209 -2.75 -9.71 12.92
C SER A 209 -2.84 -9.39 11.43
N THR A 210 -3.55 -10.22 10.70
CA THR A 210 -3.93 -9.95 9.32
C THR A 210 -5.44 -9.90 9.22
N ALA A 211 -5.96 -8.85 8.62
CA ALA A 211 -7.39 -8.63 8.44
C ALA A 211 -7.69 -7.86 7.17
N ARG A 212 -8.95 -7.78 6.80
CA ARG A 212 -9.51 -6.87 5.80
C ARG A 212 -10.73 -6.18 6.39
N PHE A 213 -11.27 -5.19 5.72
CA PHE A 213 -12.58 -4.65 6.07
C PHE A 213 -13.69 -5.46 5.36
N LYS A 214 -14.80 -5.66 6.04
CA LYS A 214 -16.02 -6.14 5.41
C LYS A 214 -16.43 -5.18 4.29
N ALA A 215 -16.73 -5.71 3.11
CA ALA A 215 -16.89 -4.94 1.88
C ALA A 215 -15.63 -4.18 1.39
N GLY A 216 -14.43 -4.61 1.81
CA GLY A 216 -13.16 -4.12 1.31
C GLY A 216 -12.88 -2.66 1.64
N GLY A 217 -12.03 -2.01 0.83
CA GLY A 217 -11.65 -0.61 1.03
C GLY A 217 -12.77 0.40 0.80
N GLU A 218 -13.85 0.00 0.12
CA GLU A 218 -15.03 0.84 -0.14
C GLU A 218 -15.67 1.32 1.17
N THR A 219 -15.76 0.45 2.19
CA THR A 219 -16.27 0.82 3.52
C THR A 219 -15.50 1.98 4.14
N LEU A 220 -14.17 1.97 4.01
CA LEU A 220 -13.34 3.06 4.53
C LEU A 220 -13.55 4.36 3.74
N ILE A 221 -13.69 4.28 2.41
CA ILE A 221 -14.00 5.45 1.58
C ILE A 221 -15.33 6.07 1.99
N GLU A 222 -16.37 5.25 2.15
CA GLU A 222 -17.70 5.71 2.57
C GLU A 222 -17.68 6.35 3.96
N ALA A 223 -16.90 5.79 4.90
CA ALA A 223 -16.71 6.37 6.23
C ALA A 223 -16.10 7.78 6.14
N PHE A 224 -15.03 7.95 5.37
CA PHE A 224 -14.45 9.28 5.13
C PHE A 224 -15.47 10.26 4.51
N GLN A 225 -16.20 9.83 3.49
CA GLN A 225 -17.18 10.68 2.80
C GLN A 225 -18.36 11.08 3.71
N ARG A 226 -18.79 10.18 4.62
CA ARG A 226 -19.82 10.52 5.62
C ARG A 226 -19.34 11.65 6.53
N HIS A 227 -18.11 11.58 7.01
CA HIS A 227 -17.54 12.61 7.88
C HIS A 227 -17.34 13.95 7.13
N PHE A 228 -16.97 13.92 5.86
CA PHE A 228 -16.80 15.14 5.07
C PHE A 228 -18.08 15.96 4.96
N ARG A 229 -19.27 15.33 4.92
CA ARG A 229 -20.56 16.02 4.79
C ARG A 229 -20.89 17.00 5.92
N GLY A 230 -20.33 16.78 7.10
CA GLY A 230 -20.50 17.65 8.27
C GLY A 230 -19.39 18.69 8.46
N LEU A 231 -18.41 18.73 7.57
CA LEU A 231 -17.21 19.53 7.68
C LEU A 231 -17.02 20.47 6.47
N ALA A 232 -16.11 21.42 6.58
CA ALA A 232 -15.81 22.38 5.50
C ALA A 232 -14.91 21.75 4.41
N VAL A 233 -15.39 20.65 3.80
CA VAL A 233 -14.71 19.91 2.73
C VAL A 233 -15.49 20.05 1.43
N GLU A 234 -14.81 20.50 0.38
CA GLU A 234 -15.29 20.43 -1.01
C GLU A 234 -14.48 19.34 -1.73
N THR A 235 -15.15 18.39 -2.39
CA THR A 235 -14.52 17.32 -3.17
C THR A 235 -14.82 17.51 -4.65
N ALA A 236 -13.79 17.53 -5.48
CA ALA A 236 -13.90 17.62 -6.94
C ALA A 236 -13.23 16.44 -7.60
N CYS A 237 -14.03 15.56 -8.21
CA CYS A 237 -13.57 14.45 -9.04
C CYS A 237 -13.41 14.87 -10.51
N SER A 238 -12.65 14.09 -11.29
CA SER A 238 -12.24 14.44 -12.66
C SER A 238 -11.56 15.81 -12.72
N CYS A 239 -10.89 16.18 -11.63
CA CYS A 239 -10.30 17.49 -11.40
C CYS A 239 -8.85 17.38 -10.92
N TRP A 240 -7.95 18.16 -11.52
CA TRP A 240 -6.53 18.19 -11.19
C TRP A 240 -5.94 19.58 -11.37
N ILE A 241 -4.81 19.82 -10.73
CA ILE A 241 -4.02 21.05 -10.90
C ILE A 241 -3.21 20.92 -12.18
N GLU A 242 -3.30 21.91 -13.06
CA GLU A 242 -2.45 22.03 -14.25
C GLU A 242 -1.15 22.74 -13.94
N LYS A 243 -1.21 23.83 -13.17
CA LYS A 243 -0.04 24.60 -12.75
C LYS A 243 -0.33 25.39 -11.48
N PHE A 244 0.75 25.79 -10.82
CA PHE A 244 0.74 26.78 -9.75
C PHE A 244 1.11 28.16 -10.31
N ASP A 245 0.42 29.20 -9.86
CA ASP A 245 0.62 30.57 -10.23
C ASP A 245 0.78 31.49 -9.00
N ASP A 246 1.10 32.76 -9.24
CA ASP A 246 1.30 33.78 -8.21
C ASP A 246 2.36 33.37 -7.18
N ILE A 247 3.56 33.03 -7.70
CA ILE A 247 4.67 32.60 -6.86
C ILE A 247 5.44 33.80 -6.36
N GLN A 248 5.34 34.04 -5.04
CA GLN A 248 6.02 35.13 -4.35
C GLN A 248 6.71 34.61 -3.09
N ASN A 249 7.96 35.00 -2.85
CA ASN A 249 8.74 34.58 -1.68
C ASN A 249 8.77 33.03 -1.49
N ASP A 250 8.95 32.28 -2.57
CA ASP A 250 8.90 30.82 -2.62
C ASP A 250 7.57 30.21 -2.15
N GLN A 251 6.46 30.92 -2.28
CA GLN A 251 5.11 30.45 -1.99
C GLN A 251 4.20 30.64 -3.21
N ALA A 252 3.38 29.64 -3.51
CA ALA A 252 2.37 29.71 -4.55
C ALA A 252 1.05 30.23 -3.95
N GLY A 253 0.43 31.20 -4.59
CA GLY A 253 -0.83 31.82 -4.13
C GLY A 253 -2.07 31.22 -4.77
N LYS A 254 -1.91 30.67 -5.98
CA LYS A 254 -3.03 30.17 -6.80
C LYS A 254 -2.68 28.84 -7.49
N ALA A 255 -3.74 28.08 -7.80
CA ALA A 255 -3.68 26.92 -8.67
C ALA A 255 -4.70 27.08 -9.81
N LEU A 256 -4.27 26.81 -11.03
CA LEU A 256 -5.14 26.66 -12.18
C LEU A 256 -5.56 25.19 -12.29
N LEU A 257 -6.87 24.96 -12.31
CA LEU A 257 -7.44 23.62 -12.48
C LEU A 257 -7.69 23.32 -13.97
N ASN A 258 -7.76 22.02 -14.32
CA ASN A 258 -8.09 21.57 -15.67
C ASN A 258 -9.44 22.07 -16.20
N THR A 259 -10.31 22.54 -15.33
CA THR A 259 -11.60 23.18 -15.66
C THR A 259 -11.46 24.63 -16.11
N GLY A 260 -10.26 25.21 -16.02
CA GLY A 260 -10.01 26.64 -16.23
C GLY A 260 -10.31 27.51 -14.99
N GLU A 261 -10.78 26.93 -13.89
CA GLU A 261 -11.01 27.66 -12.64
C GLU A 261 -9.68 27.94 -11.92
N GLU A 262 -9.50 29.18 -11.46
CA GLU A 262 -8.43 29.55 -10.53
C GLU A 262 -8.92 29.48 -9.09
N VAL A 263 -8.15 28.83 -8.23
CA VAL A 263 -8.40 28.73 -6.79
C VAL A 263 -7.22 29.26 -5.99
N ALA A 264 -7.51 30.08 -4.99
CA ALA A 264 -6.51 30.56 -4.04
C ALA A 264 -6.42 29.62 -2.83
N PHE A 265 -5.23 29.50 -2.23
CA PHE A 265 -5.02 28.59 -1.11
C PHE A 265 -3.92 29.07 -0.16
N GLY A 266 -3.95 28.57 1.08
CA GLY A 266 -2.86 28.74 2.03
C GLY A 266 -1.74 27.73 1.80
N SER A 267 -2.05 26.43 1.66
CA SER A 267 -1.08 25.40 1.30
C SER A 267 -1.68 24.24 0.53
N VAL A 268 -0.82 23.43 -0.12
CA VAL A 268 -1.23 22.23 -0.88
C VAL A 268 -0.50 21.01 -0.38
N LEU A 269 -1.21 19.89 -0.21
CA LEU A 269 -0.66 18.58 0.03
C LEU A 269 -0.83 17.70 -1.21
N LEU A 270 0.29 17.24 -1.76
CA LEU A 270 0.35 16.38 -2.94
C LEU A 270 0.55 14.94 -2.48
N THR A 271 -0.46 14.07 -2.65
CA THR A 271 -0.41 12.65 -2.28
C THR A 271 -0.31 11.74 -3.51
N ILE A 272 0.30 12.27 -4.55
CA ILE A 272 0.49 11.64 -5.86
C ILE A 272 1.94 11.19 -6.05
N HIS A 273 2.21 10.49 -7.17
CA HIS A 273 3.55 9.96 -7.45
C HIS A 273 4.62 11.09 -7.56
N PRO A 274 5.85 10.91 -7.03
CA PRO A 274 6.90 11.94 -7.04
C PRO A 274 7.20 12.56 -8.40
N ARG A 275 7.17 11.77 -9.47
CA ARG A 275 7.38 12.29 -10.84
C ARG A 275 6.19 13.13 -11.35
N GLN A 276 4.98 12.90 -10.83
CA GLN A 276 3.83 13.78 -11.09
C GLN A 276 3.95 15.08 -10.30
N ILE A 277 4.43 14.99 -9.05
CA ILE A 277 4.76 16.18 -8.24
C ILE A 277 5.79 17.05 -8.97
N LEU A 278 6.87 16.44 -9.45
CA LEU A 278 7.94 17.15 -10.17
C LEU A 278 7.41 17.94 -11.38
N LYS A 279 6.43 17.39 -12.11
CA LYS A 279 5.82 18.06 -13.26
C LYS A 279 4.98 19.30 -12.89
N LEU A 280 4.47 19.35 -11.66
CA LEU A 280 3.67 20.49 -11.17
C LEU A 280 4.53 21.59 -10.56
N LEU A 281 5.76 21.27 -10.13
CA LEU A 281 6.63 22.27 -9.51
C LEU A 281 7.20 23.22 -10.57
N PRO A 282 7.20 24.54 -10.32
CA PRO A 282 7.79 25.50 -11.20
C PRO A 282 9.29 25.26 -11.41
N PRO A 283 9.78 25.15 -12.65
CA PRO A 283 11.18 24.79 -12.92
C PRO A 283 12.21 25.73 -12.26
N GLU A 284 11.86 27.01 -12.14
CA GLU A 284 12.70 28.04 -11.53
C GLU A 284 12.84 27.90 -10.01
N GLN A 285 11.96 27.13 -9.35
CA GLN A 285 11.95 26.91 -7.91
C GLN A 285 12.64 25.59 -7.50
N ILE A 286 13.12 24.80 -8.46
CA ILE A 286 13.69 23.49 -8.20
C ILE A 286 15.16 23.42 -8.64
N SER A 287 16.00 22.86 -7.78
CA SER A 287 17.41 22.65 -8.12
C SER A 287 17.59 21.42 -9.02
N LYS A 288 18.66 21.42 -9.82
CA LYS A 288 19.06 20.27 -10.63
C LYS A 288 19.18 18.99 -9.80
N ALA A 289 19.78 19.09 -8.61
CA ALA A 289 19.93 17.96 -7.67
C ALA A 289 18.57 17.40 -7.20
N PHE A 290 17.56 18.26 -7.00
CA PHE A 290 16.21 17.81 -6.66
C PHE A 290 15.58 17.03 -7.84
N VAL A 291 15.71 17.55 -9.05
CA VAL A 291 15.22 16.88 -10.27
C VAL A 291 15.89 15.51 -10.43
N GLU A 292 17.22 15.46 -10.38
CA GLU A 292 17.99 14.22 -10.52
C GLU A 292 17.59 13.18 -9.47
N ARG A 293 17.42 13.60 -8.21
CA ARG A 293 16.94 12.70 -7.14
C ARG A 293 15.57 12.11 -7.43
N VAL A 294 14.60 12.92 -7.87
CA VAL A 294 13.24 12.43 -8.17
C VAL A 294 13.23 11.54 -9.40
N MET A 295 14.04 11.87 -10.40
CA MET A 295 14.18 11.06 -11.62
C MET A 295 14.89 9.73 -11.37
N ALA A 296 15.72 9.62 -10.34
CA ALA A 296 16.40 8.40 -9.93
C ALA A 296 15.49 7.42 -9.17
N PHE A 297 14.29 7.82 -8.74
CA PHE A 297 13.37 6.90 -8.08
C PHE A 297 12.91 5.81 -9.04
N GLU A 298 13.11 4.57 -8.63
CA GLU A 298 12.68 3.39 -9.38
C GLU A 298 11.23 3.02 -9.02
N PRO A 299 10.43 2.53 -9.99
CA PRO A 299 9.10 2.00 -9.68
C PRO A 299 9.20 0.75 -8.81
N SER A 300 8.26 0.59 -7.89
CA SER A 300 8.07 -0.68 -7.20
C SER A 300 7.51 -1.73 -8.16
N LEU A 301 7.37 -2.97 -7.70
CA LEU A 301 6.61 -3.95 -8.48
C LEU A 301 5.15 -3.51 -8.62
N GLY A 302 4.50 -3.98 -9.68
CA GLY A 302 3.05 -4.02 -9.85
C GLY A 302 2.58 -5.47 -9.86
N PHE A 303 1.36 -5.67 -10.33
CA PHE A 303 0.79 -7.02 -10.43
C PHE A 303 0.10 -7.24 -11.77
N PHE A 304 0.23 -8.47 -12.28
CA PHE A 304 -0.79 -9.02 -13.15
C PHE A 304 -1.80 -9.72 -12.25
N THR A 305 -3.07 -9.38 -12.38
CA THR A 305 -4.10 -9.86 -11.47
C THR A 305 -5.17 -10.61 -12.23
N LEU A 306 -5.53 -11.79 -11.71
CA LEU A 306 -6.64 -12.59 -12.20
C LEU A 306 -7.77 -12.52 -11.18
N PHE A 307 -8.96 -12.15 -11.63
CA PHE A 307 -10.17 -12.08 -10.82
C PHE A 307 -11.11 -13.20 -11.22
N GLY A 308 -11.73 -13.85 -10.26
CA GLY A 308 -12.65 -14.93 -10.54
C GLY A 308 -13.57 -15.27 -9.37
N THR A 309 -14.45 -16.24 -9.61
CA THR A 309 -15.33 -16.84 -8.61
C THR A 309 -14.84 -18.23 -8.24
N LEU A 310 -15.12 -18.62 -7.00
CA LEU A 310 -14.92 -19.98 -6.50
C LEU A 310 -16.28 -20.59 -6.21
N ASP A 311 -16.67 -21.60 -7.01
CA ASP A 311 -17.90 -22.33 -6.81
C ASP A 311 -17.72 -23.54 -5.88
N GLY A 312 -18.75 -23.86 -5.09
CA GLY A 312 -18.72 -24.99 -4.14
C GLY A 312 -17.93 -24.72 -2.85
N GLY A 313 -18.21 -25.48 -1.80
CA GLY A 313 -17.60 -25.34 -0.47
C GLY A 313 -16.14 -25.79 -0.34
N SER A 314 -15.43 -26.00 -1.43
CA SER A 314 -14.14 -26.70 -1.45
C SER A 314 -12.89 -25.86 -1.12
N HIS A 315 -13.04 -24.53 -1.02
CA HIS A 315 -11.92 -23.59 -0.81
C HIS A 315 -12.14 -22.65 0.39
N ASP A 316 -12.66 -23.19 1.50
CA ASP A 316 -12.92 -22.38 2.73
C ASP A 316 -11.64 -21.69 3.26
N ASP A 317 -10.51 -22.34 3.12
CA ASP A 317 -9.21 -21.78 3.54
C ASP A 317 -8.81 -20.52 2.75
N THR A 318 -9.25 -20.37 1.50
CA THR A 318 -8.92 -19.21 0.67
C THR A 318 -9.53 -17.91 1.22
N VAL A 319 -10.66 -18.00 1.93
CA VAL A 319 -11.30 -16.82 2.55
C VAL A 319 -10.67 -16.48 3.89
N SER A 320 -10.17 -17.47 4.61
CA SER A 320 -9.64 -17.33 5.97
C SER A 320 -8.11 -17.22 6.06
N SER A 321 -7.40 -17.41 4.96
CA SER A 321 -5.94 -17.33 4.88
C SER A 321 -5.48 -16.66 3.59
N ILE A 322 -4.36 -15.98 3.64
CA ILE A 322 -3.64 -15.51 2.44
C ILE A 322 -2.67 -16.62 2.03
N THR A 323 -2.87 -17.21 0.86
CA THR A 323 -1.96 -18.25 0.34
C THR A 323 -0.97 -17.65 -0.65
N SER A 324 0.33 -17.85 -0.42
CA SER A 324 1.39 -17.42 -1.32
C SER A 324 2.16 -18.63 -1.83
N LEU A 325 2.20 -18.79 -3.15
CA LEU A 325 2.98 -19.83 -3.83
C LEU A 325 4.30 -19.18 -4.27
N PHE A 326 5.39 -19.69 -3.74
CA PHE A 326 6.75 -19.23 -4.05
C PHE A 326 7.51 -20.32 -4.80
N PRO A 327 7.81 -20.13 -6.10
CA PRO A 327 8.61 -21.09 -6.86
C PRO A 327 9.99 -21.30 -6.27
N LEU A 328 10.56 -20.30 -5.61
CA LEU A 328 11.88 -20.30 -4.99
C LEU A 328 11.81 -19.86 -3.52
N THR A 329 12.85 -20.16 -2.76
CA THR A 329 13.10 -19.57 -1.43
C THR A 329 13.85 -18.23 -1.52
N ASP A 330 14.41 -17.89 -2.68
CA ASP A 330 15.25 -16.72 -2.91
C ASP A 330 14.42 -15.52 -3.39
N PHE A 331 14.15 -14.56 -2.50
CA PHE A 331 13.44 -13.32 -2.79
C PHE A 331 14.29 -12.27 -3.52
N GLU A 332 15.63 -12.42 -3.54
CA GLU A 332 16.47 -11.60 -4.42
C GLU A 332 16.14 -11.87 -5.89
N ALA A 333 15.97 -13.15 -6.24
CA ALA A 333 15.58 -13.55 -7.58
C ALA A 333 14.11 -13.23 -7.88
N LEU A 334 13.17 -13.60 -6.99
CA LEU A 334 11.72 -13.39 -7.23
C LEU A 334 11.32 -11.91 -7.38
N LEU A 335 12.05 -11.00 -6.75
CA LEU A 335 11.81 -9.55 -6.84
C LEU A 335 12.76 -8.84 -7.83
N ASP A 336 13.50 -9.59 -8.65
CA ASP A 336 14.31 -9.03 -9.71
C ASP A 336 13.50 -8.81 -10.99
N PRO A 337 13.45 -7.58 -11.55
CA PRO A 337 12.79 -7.33 -12.84
C PRO A 337 13.38 -8.15 -14.01
N ALA A 338 14.60 -8.66 -13.86
CA ALA A 338 15.25 -9.53 -14.86
C ALA A 338 14.89 -11.01 -14.69
N TYR A 339 14.23 -11.42 -13.62
CA TYR A 339 13.82 -12.81 -13.40
C TYR A 339 12.82 -13.25 -14.50
N ARG A 340 13.08 -14.42 -15.09
CA ARG A 340 12.30 -15.00 -16.21
C ARG A 340 11.72 -16.38 -15.88
N GLY A 341 11.90 -16.84 -14.64
CA GLY A 341 11.28 -18.08 -14.16
C GLY A 341 9.80 -17.93 -13.87
N GLU A 342 9.22 -18.98 -13.34
CA GLU A 342 7.83 -18.95 -12.86
C GLU A 342 7.67 -17.92 -11.74
N GLN A 343 6.64 -17.10 -11.83
CA GLN A 343 6.40 -16.03 -10.86
C GLN A 343 5.67 -16.57 -9.63
N ALA A 344 5.83 -15.89 -8.50
CA ALA A 344 5.04 -16.17 -7.31
C ALA A 344 3.56 -15.84 -7.56
N LEU A 345 2.66 -16.49 -6.82
CA LEU A 345 1.24 -16.14 -6.79
C LEU A 345 0.80 -15.86 -5.36
N VAL A 346 0.01 -14.80 -5.17
CA VAL A 346 -0.68 -14.52 -3.91
C VAL A 346 -2.17 -14.67 -4.14
N ILE A 347 -2.81 -15.57 -3.41
CA ILE A 347 -4.21 -15.93 -3.53
C ILE A 347 -4.98 -15.32 -2.34
N VAL A 348 -5.93 -14.46 -2.64
CA VAL A 348 -6.79 -13.81 -1.65
C VAL A 348 -8.25 -14.07 -2.01
N GLY A 349 -8.97 -14.77 -1.15
CA GLY A 349 -10.39 -15.00 -1.32
C GLY A 349 -11.24 -14.01 -0.52
N ASN A 350 -12.43 -13.70 -1.02
CA ASN A 350 -13.46 -12.93 -0.34
C ASN A 350 -14.79 -13.66 -0.39
N GLU A 351 -15.64 -13.41 0.62
CA GLU A 351 -17.03 -13.82 0.60
C GLU A 351 -17.93 -12.59 0.53
N GLU A 352 -18.77 -12.52 -0.47
CA GLU A 352 -19.62 -11.39 -0.78
C GLU A 352 -21.09 -11.78 -0.75
N ALA A 353 -21.95 -10.95 -0.18
CA ALA A 353 -23.40 -11.10 -0.25
C ALA A 353 -23.95 -10.25 -1.41
N VAL A 354 -24.38 -10.90 -2.49
CA VAL A 354 -24.93 -10.23 -3.66
C VAL A 354 -26.34 -10.76 -3.92
N GLY A 355 -27.34 -9.87 -3.86
CA GLY A 355 -28.74 -10.26 -4.01
C GLY A 355 -29.24 -11.28 -2.98
N GLY A 356 -28.67 -11.25 -1.76
CA GLY A 356 -29.00 -12.19 -0.68
C GLY A 356 -28.31 -13.56 -0.82
N VAL A 357 -27.52 -13.79 -1.86
CA VAL A 357 -26.76 -15.02 -2.07
C VAL A 357 -25.28 -14.80 -1.73
N ARG A 358 -24.70 -15.70 -0.95
CA ARG A 358 -23.26 -15.72 -0.70
C ARG A 358 -22.52 -16.16 -1.94
N ARG A 359 -21.54 -15.36 -2.35
CA ARG A 359 -20.66 -15.64 -3.48
C ARG A 359 -19.22 -15.53 -3.00
N ARG A 360 -18.39 -16.48 -3.39
CA ARG A 360 -16.95 -16.43 -3.13
C ARG A 360 -16.24 -15.92 -4.35
N THR A 361 -15.35 -14.96 -4.14
CA THR A 361 -14.45 -14.43 -5.18
C THR A 361 -13.01 -14.72 -4.77
N ALA A 362 -12.15 -14.84 -5.75
CA ALA A 362 -10.71 -14.88 -5.50
C ALA A 362 -9.98 -13.89 -6.42
N THR A 363 -9.01 -13.23 -5.84
CA THR A 363 -8.03 -12.37 -6.51
C THR A 363 -6.69 -13.07 -6.46
N ILE A 364 -6.11 -13.35 -7.62
CA ILE A 364 -4.81 -13.99 -7.77
C ILE A 364 -3.85 -12.92 -8.27
N LEU A 365 -2.84 -12.61 -7.46
CA LEU A 365 -1.85 -11.58 -7.74
C LEU A 365 -0.53 -12.23 -8.15
N GLU A 366 -0.06 -11.91 -9.34
CA GLU A 366 1.24 -12.31 -9.85
C GLU A 366 2.15 -11.08 -9.94
N PRO A 367 3.33 -11.06 -9.30
CA PRO A 367 4.27 -9.96 -9.44
C PRO A 367 4.58 -9.65 -10.90
N ALA A 368 4.47 -8.38 -11.27
CA ALA A 368 4.77 -7.88 -12.60
C ALA A 368 5.45 -6.51 -12.50
N PHE A 369 6.45 -6.29 -13.32
CA PHE A 369 7.23 -5.07 -13.26
C PHE A 369 6.82 -4.10 -14.38
N PRO A 370 6.72 -2.78 -14.10
CA PRO A 370 6.40 -1.78 -15.13
C PRO A 370 7.30 -1.84 -16.37
N GLN A 371 8.57 -2.22 -16.20
CA GLN A 371 9.54 -2.39 -17.28
C GLN A 371 9.10 -3.45 -18.32
N ALA A 372 8.41 -4.51 -17.88
CA ALA A 372 7.89 -5.54 -18.79
C ALA A 372 6.78 -5.02 -19.72
N MET A 373 6.22 -3.85 -19.40
CA MET A 373 5.16 -3.21 -20.19
C MET A 373 5.68 -2.18 -21.20
N GLU A 374 6.99 -1.97 -21.29
CA GLU A 374 7.61 -1.00 -22.20
C GLU A 374 7.09 -1.08 -23.64
N PRO A 375 6.90 -2.27 -24.26
CA PRO A 375 6.37 -2.35 -25.62
C PRO A 375 4.97 -1.74 -25.81
N TRP A 376 4.22 -1.55 -24.74
CA TRP A 376 2.84 -1.03 -24.76
C TRP A 376 2.64 0.22 -23.91
N GLN A 377 3.71 0.82 -23.40
CA GLN A 377 3.63 1.95 -22.46
C GLN A 377 2.86 3.16 -23.01
N ASP A 378 2.93 3.40 -24.34
CA ASP A 378 2.26 4.53 -25.01
C ASP A 378 0.84 4.19 -25.46
N THR A 379 0.30 3.04 -25.06
CA THR A 379 -1.06 2.60 -25.35
C THR A 379 -1.97 2.75 -24.14
N PHE A 380 -3.29 2.88 -24.34
CA PHE A 380 -4.29 3.09 -23.29
C PHE A 380 -5.44 2.12 -23.43
N THR A 381 -6.21 1.97 -22.35
CA THR A 381 -7.43 1.16 -22.32
C THR A 381 -8.35 1.54 -23.49
N GLY A 382 -8.89 0.53 -24.19
CA GLY A 382 -9.70 0.70 -25.37
C GLY A 382 -8.92 0.86 -26.68
N ARG A 383 -7.59 1.07 -26.63
CA ARG A 383 -6.71 1.24 -27.81
C ARG A 383 -5.47 0.35 -27.72
N ARG A 384 -5.58 -0.81 -27.11
CA ARG A 384 -4.49 -1.80 -26.99
C ARG A 384 -4.35 -2.64 -28.25
N PRO A 385 -3.12 -2.91 -28.73
CA PRO A 385 -2.92 -3.75 -29.91
C PRO A 385 -3.22 -5.23 -29.62
N PRO A 386 -3.47 -6.05 -30.67
CA PRO A 386 -3.72 -7.49 -30.50
C PRO A 386 -2.61 -8.23 -29.74
N ALA A 387 -1.33 -7.83 -29.93
CA ALA A 387 -0.20 -8.43 -29.22
C ALA A 387 -0.30 -8.26 -27.68
N TYR A 388 -0.85 -7.14 -27.19
CA TYR A 388 -1.11 -6.97 -25.76
C TYR A 388 -2.23 -7.91 -25.28
N GLN A 389 -3.27 -8.16 -26.08
CA GLN A 389 -4.32 -9.10 -25.71
C GLN A 389 -3.78 -10.54 -25.67
N ALA A 390 -2.93 -10.91 -26.64
CA ALA A 390 -2.25 -12.20 -26.63
C ALA A 390 -1.38 -12.38 -25.38
N TYR A 391 -0.60 -11.36 -24.99
CA TYR A 391 0.15 -11.35 -23.72
C TYR A 391 -0.75 -11.59 -22.51
N LYS A 392 -1.89 -10.89 -22.41
CA LYS A 392 -2.83 -11.10 -21.29
C LYS A 392 -3.37 -12.54 -21.27
N GLN A 393 -3.74 -13.11 -22.43
CA GLN A 393 -4.24 -14.48 -22.52
C GLN A 393 -3.16 -15.50 -22.10
N GLU A 394 -1.92 -15.29 -22.53
CA GLU A 394 -0.78 -16.13 -22.12
C GLU A 394 -0.56 -16.10 -20.61
N ARG A 395 -0.61 -14.91 -19.99
CA ARG A 395 -0.46 -14.78 -18.51
C ARG A 395 -1.60 -15.47 -17.78
N VAL A 396 -2.86 -15.27 -18.22
CA VAL A 396 -4.02 -15.95 -17.65
C VAL A 396 -3.85 -17.47 -17.70
N ALA A 397 -3.45 -18.01 -18.86
CA ALA A 397 -3.24 -19.45 -19.03
C ALA A 397 -2.11 -19.99 -18.12
N ALA A 398 -1.01 -19.23 -17.97
CA ALA A 398 0.09 -19.59 -17.10
C ALA A 398 -0.33 -19.62 -15.62
N ILE A 399 -1.05 -18.60 -15.15
CA ILE A 399 -1.57 -18.53 -13.78
C ILE A 399 -2.53 -19.69 -13.51
N LEU A 400 -3.47 -19.97 -14.42
CA LEU A 400 -4.41 -21.08 -14.24
C LEU A 400 -3.69 -22.43 -14.18
N LYS A 401 -2.70 -22.64 -15.05
CA LYS A 401 -1.87 -23.86 -15.01
C LYS A 401 -1.13 -24.00 -13.67
N HIS A 402 -0.59 -22.91 -13.13
CA HIS A 402 0.10 -22.90 -11.84
C HIS A 402 -0.88 -23.23 -10.69
N LEU A 403 -2.07 -22.59 -10.68
CA LEU A 403 -3.11 -22.85 -9.68
C LEU A 403 -3.56 -24.33 -9.67
N VAL A 404 -3.82 -24.90 -10.85
CA VAL A 404 -4.25 -26.31 -10.98
C VAL A 404 -3.13 -27.26 -10.52
N ARG A 405 -1.86 -26.94 -10.78
CA ARG A 405 -0.72 -27.73 -10.28
C ARG A 405 -0.63 -27.69 -8.75
N TYR A 406 -0.89 -26.53 -8.15
CA TYR A 406 -0.93 -26.38 -6.70
C TYR A 406 -2.12 -27.15 -6.09
N ASP A 407 -3.31 -26.99 -6.64
CA ASP A 407 -4.54 -27.65 -6.20
C ASP A 407 -5.47 -27.87 -7.38
N ALA A 408 -5.67 -29.15 -7.76
CA ALA A 408 -6.50 -29.51 -8.91
C ALA A 408 -7.94 -28.98 -8.85
N ARG A 409 -8.46 -28.72 -7.64
CA ARG A 409 -9.78 -28.15 -7.41
C ARG A 409 -9.97 -26.76 -8.06
N TYR A 410 -8.90 -25.97 -8.26
CA TYR A 410 -8.99 -24.72 -9.01
C TYR A 410 -9.39 -24.94 -10.46
N GLY A 411 -9.03 -26.05 -11.08
CA GLY A 411 -9.46 -26.39 -12.45
C GLY A 411 -10.96 -26.67 -12.57
N GLU A 412 -11.59 -27.13 -11.49
CA GLU A 412 -13.01 -27.50 -11.46
C GLU A 412 -13.90 -26.34 -10.97
N HIS A 413 -13.41 -25.51 -10.05
CA HIS A 413 -14.24 -24.57 -9.29
C HIS A 413 -13.88 -23.10 -9.49
N PHE A 414 -12.71 -22.77 -10.03
CA PHE A 414 -12.34 -21.39 -10.28
C PHE A 414 -12.76 -20.95 -11.69
N GLN A 415 -13.62 -19.93 -11.76
CA GLN A 415 -14.06 -19.34 -13.01
C GLN A 415 -13.50 -17.93 -13.15
N THR A 416 -12.66 -17.72 -14.16
CA THR A 416 -12.09 -16.42 -14.46
C THR A 416 -13.18 -15.43 -14.88
N THR A 417 -13.21 -14.27 -14.23
CA THR A 417 -14.15 -13.18 -14.53
C THR A 417 -13.48 -12.05 -15.30
N ASP A 418 -12.27 -11.65 -14.92
CA ASP A 418 -11.50 -10.58 -15.56
C ASP A 418 -10.00 -10.71 -15.24
N SER A 419 -9.17 -9.93 -15.91
CA SER A 419 -7.74 -9.80 -15.60
C SER A 419 -7.26 -8.38 -15.77
N ALA A 420 -6.31 -7.96 -14.94
CA ALA A 420 -5.66 -6.66 -14.99
C ALA A 420 -4.13 -6.81 -15.13
N SER A 421 -3.50 -5.95 -15.89
CA SER A 421 -2.05 -5.82 -15.93
C SER A 421 -1.61 -4.53 -15.24
N VAL A 422 -0.33 -4.33 -15.08
CA VAL A 422 0.29 -3.08 -14.62
C VAL A 422 -0.28 -1.87 -15.40
N LEU A 423 -0.47 -1.98 -16.71
CA LEU A 423 -1.06 -0.89 -17.52
C LEU A 423 -2.55 -0.67 -17.26
N THR A 424 -3.28 -1.68 -16.82
CA THR A 424 -4.68 -1.52 -16.40
C THR A 424 -4.74 -0.66 -15.13
N TYR A 425 -3.90 -0.96 -14.16
CA TYR A 425 -3.79 -0.16 -12.93
C TYR A 425 -3.32 1.27 -13.22
N ARG A 426 -2.33 1.44 -14.12
CA ARG A 426 -1.89 2.77 -14.56
C ARG A 426 -3.05 3.61 -15.08
N ASP A 427 -3.85 3.04 -15.98
CA ASP A 427 -4.91 3.79 -16.64
C ASP A 427 -6.10 4.09 -15.72
N TYR A 428 -6.54 3.13 -14.92
CA TYR A 428 -7.72 3.28 -14.04
C TYR A 428 -7.44 4.01 -12.72
N LEU A 429 -6.24 3.85 -12.17
CA LEU A 429 -5.84 4.55 -10.94
C LEU A 429 -5.10 5.86 -11.22
N HIS A 430 -4.91 6.21 -12.50
CA HIS A 430 -4.12 7.36 -12.91
C HIS A 430 -2.72 7.40 -12.26
N SER A 431 -2.18 6.22 -11.91
CA SER A 431 -0.82 6.11 -11.40
C SER A 431 0.20 6.43 -12.49
N PHE A 432 1.42 6.77 -12.10
CA PHE A 432 2.45 7.16 -13.07
C PHE A 432 2.86 6.02 -14.01
N ASP A 433 3.05 4.83 -13.44
CA ASP A 433 3.63 3.67 -14.13
C ASP A 433 2.88 2.35 -13.88
N GLY A 434 1.84 2.36 -13.03
CA GLY A 434 1.06 1.19 -12.65
C GLY A 434 1.69 0.33 -11.54
N SER A 435 2.79 0.80 -10.92
CA SER A 435 3.35 0.17 -9.73
C SER A 435 2.35 0.16 -8.56
N ALA A 436 2.35 -0.93 -7.78
CA ALA A 436 1.40 -1.11 -6.68
C ALA A 436 1.74 -0.24 -5.46
N TYR A 437 3.02 -0.02 -5.21
CA TYR A 437 3.53 0.66 -4.02
C TYR A 437 4.20 2.01 -4.34
N GLY A 438 3.98 2.55 -5.53
CA GLY A 438 4.63 3.77 -6.00
C GLY A 438 6.12 3.53 -6.28
N ILE A 439 7.01 4.26 -5.63
CA ILE A 439 8.47 4.07 -5.78
C ILE A 439 8.99 2.96 -4.86
N LYS A 440 10.07 2.29 -5.26
CA LYS A 440 10.87 1.46 -4.34
C LYS A 440 11.40 2.34 -3.21
N GLN A 441 11.26 1.86 -1.98
CA GLN A 441 11.79 2.54 -0.80
C GLN A 441 13.07 1.84 -0.35
N LYS A 442 14.17 2.26 -0.95
CA LYS A 442 15.46 1.60 -0.80
C LYS A 442 16.22 2.09 0.43
N LEU A 443 17.09 1.22 0.92
CA LEU A 443 18.10 1.55 1.92
C LEU A 443 18.90 2.80 1.51
N GLY A 444 18.99 3.79 2.40
CA GLY A 444 19.67 5.04 2.15
C GLY A 444 18.96 6.03 1.22
N GLN A 445 17.76 5.72 0.76
CA GLN A 445 16.98 6.61 -0.10
C GLN A 445 16.23 7.67 0.71
N TYR A 446 16.30 8.92 0.29
CA TYR A 446 15.52 10.02 0.86
C TYR A 446 14.27 10.28 -0.01
N ASN A 447 13.12 9.80 0.43
CA ASN A 447 11.85 9.99 -0.25
C ASN A 447 11.34 11.43 -0.15
N LEU A 448 10.36 11.79 -1.00
CA LEU A 448 9.67 13.08 -0.88
C LEU A 448 8.61 13.00 0.22
N ILE A 449 8.90 13.57 1.38
CA ILE A 449 7.96 13.71 2.48
C ILE A 449 8.05 15.11 3.10
N GLY A 450 6.89 15.69 3.45
CA GLY A 450 6.83 17.01 4.06
C GLY A 450 7.01 18.13 3.05
N ARG A 451 7.70 19.21 3.45
CA ARG A 451 7.81 20.43 2.67
C ARG A 451 8.64 20.23 1.39
N LEU A 452 8.12 20.74 0.29
CA LEU A 452 8.77 20.79 -1.02
C LEU A 452 9.58 22.09 -1.21
N PRO A 453 10.31 22.27 -2.33
CA PRO A 453 11.04 23.49 -2.62
C PRO A 453 10.18 24.77 -2.56
N VAL A 454 8.93 24.70 -3.05
CA VAL A 454 7.93 25.75 -2.83
C VAL A 454 7.35 25.58 -1.41
N ARG A 455 7.50 26.60 -0.54
CA ARG A 455 7.38 26.46 0.92
C ARG A 455 6.00 26.03 1.43
N ASN A 456 4.93 26.35 0.70
CA ASN A 456 3.57 25.98 1.07
C ASN A 456 3.04 24.76 0.29
N LEU A 457 3.93 24.06 -0.42
CA LEU A 457 3.62 22.78 -1.05
C LEU A 457 4.27 21.64 -0.24
N PHE A 458 3.52 20.58 -0.04
CA PHE A 458 3.93 19.43 0.77
C PHE A 458 3.68 18.12 0.02
N ALA A 459 4.43 17.08 0.36
CA ALA A 459 4.27 15.73 -0.19
C ALA A 459 3.99 14.72 0.93
N ALA A 460 3.05 13.81 0.68
CA ALA A 460 2.74 12.64 1.51
C ALA A 460 2.33 11.46 0.61
N GLY A 461 1.94 10.34 1.19
CA GLY A 461 1.44 9.18 0.48
C GLY A 461 2.33 7.96 0.60
N GLN A 462 1.98 6.90 -0.11
CA GLN A 462 2.70 5.62 -0.06
C GLN A 462 4.15 5.70 -0.55
N SER A 463 4.49 6.66 -1.41
CA SER A 463 5.86 6.91 -1.86
C SER A 463 6.69 7.78 -0.89
N ALA A 464 6.08 8.25 0.21
CA ALA A 464 6.72 9.20 1.12
C ALA A 464 7.38 8.51 2.33
N LEU A 465 6.64 7.65 3.03
CA LEU A 465 7.09 7.03 4.28
C LEU A 465 7.27 5.52 4.14
N LEU A 466 6.16 4.80 4.05
CA LEU A 466 6.09 3.34 3.89
C LEU A 466 4.90 2.98 3.00
N PRO A 467 4.95 1.89 2.24
CA PRO A 467 3.86 1.43 1.41
C PRO A 467 2.68 0.89 2.24
N GLY A 468 1.57 0.62 1.57
CA GLY A 468 0.35 0.11 2.17
C GLY A 468 -0.52 1.19 2.82
N VAL A 469 -1.71 0.79 3.28
CA VAL A 469 -2.70 1.73 3.83
C VAL A 469 -2.19 2.42 5.09
N ALA A 470 -1.65 1.65 6.05
CA ALA A 470 -1.15 2.21 7.31
C ALA A 470 0.01 3.21 7.07
N GLY A 471 0.98 2.87 6.23
CA GLY A 471 2.10 3.75 5.89
C GLY A 471 1.65 5.03 5.16
N ALA A 472 0.71 4.89 4.21
CA ALA A 472 0.14 6.04 3.50
C ALA A 472 -0.64 6.97 4.44
N MET A 473 -1.48 6.43 5.34
CA MET A 473 -2.22 7.21 6.34
C MET A 473 -1.27 7.89 7.32
N MET A 474 -0.26 7.16 7.85
CA MET A 474 0.73 7.71 8.79
C MET A 474 1.51 8.88 8.17
N SER A 475 1.87 8.81 6.89
CA SER A 475 2.53 9.92 6.21
C SER A 475 1.71 11.21 6.30
N SER A 476 0.38 11.11 6.25
CA SER A 476 -0.53 12.26 6.38
C SER A 476 -0.55 12.83 7.80
N PHE A 477 -0.55 12.01 8.84
CA PHE A 477 -0.42 12.48 10.21
C PHE A 477 0.87 13.29 10.42
N ILE A 478 1.99 12.80 9.89
CA ILE A 478 3.29 13.46 9.97
C ILE A 478 3.28 14.82 9.24
N VAL A 479 2.76 14.83 8.01
CA VAL A 479 2.83 16.03 7.16
C VAL A 479 1.81 17.08 7.58
N VAL A 480 0.58 16.69 7.91
CA VAL A 480 -0.45 17.62 8.42
C VAL A 480 0.05 18.32 9.70
N ARG A 481 0.74 17.61 10.59
CA ARG A 481 1.41 18.23 11.74
C ARG A 481 2.35 19.38 11.35
N SER A 482 3.10 19.21 10.26
CA SER A 482 3.98 20.25 9.73
C SER A 482 3.23 21.41 9.08
N MET A 483 2.05 21.13 8.49
CA MET A 483 1.22 22.13 7.84
C MET A 483 0.50 23.04 8.84
N VAL A 484 -0.09 22.47 9.90
CA VAL A 484 -0.89 23.23 10.89
C VAL A 484 -0.07 23.71 12.08
N GLY A 485 1.17 23.25 12.21
CA GLY A 485 2.07 23.55 13.33
C GLY A 485 1.97 22.53 14.47
N ARG A 486 3.13 22.24 15.07
CA ARG A 486 3.32 21.20 16.08
C ARG A 486 2.35 21.31 17.26
N ASP A 487 2.24 22.50 17.84
CA ASP A 487 1.46 22.70 19.08
C ASP A 487 -0.05 22.58 18.83
N ALA A 488 -0.53 23.09 17.69
CA ALA A 488 -1.93 22.96 17.29
C ALA A 488 -2.28 21.48 17.05
N PHE A 489 -1.44 20.78 16.34
CA PHE A 489 -1.62 19.34 16.06
C PHE A 489 -1.59 18.50 17.34
N ASN A 490 -0.66 18.78 18.28
CA ASN A 490 -0.56 18.05 19.54
C ASN A 490 -1.79 18.24 20.43
N ARG A 491 -2.30 19.48 20.52
CA ARG A 491 -3.56 19.74 21.22
C ARG A 491 -4.71 18.96 20.61
N PHE A 492 -4.83 18.98 19.27
CA PHE A 492 -5.84 18.22 18.56
C PHE A 492 -5.73 16.71 18.84
N MET A 493 -4.53 16.12 18.70
CA MET A 493 -4.32 14.69 18.96
C MET A 493 -4.57 14.31 20.43
N GLY A 494 -4.22 15.17 21.37
CA GLY A 494 -4.50 14.96 22.80
C GLY A 494 -6.00 14.77 23.08
N THR A 495 -6.88 15.50 22.39
CA THR A 495 -8.34 15.33 22.54
C THR A 495 -8.88 14.06 21.88
N ARG A 496 -8.14 13.46 20.93
CA ARG A 496 -8.57 12.28 20.16
C ARG A 496 -8.02 10.95 20.69
N LEU A 497 -6.91 10.99 21.42
CA LEU A 497 -6.27 9.79 21.97
C LEU A 497 -6.71 9.51 23.42
N CYS A 498 -7.33 10.48 24.10
CA CYS A 498 -7.85 10.31 25.47
C CYS A 498 -9.30 9.77 25.51
N ASN A 499 -9.96 9.65 24.39
CA ASN A 499 -11.28 9.05 24.22
C ASN A 499 -11.13 7.68 23.53
#